data_778a39f91f1cb5b247d70c23952b7e1c
#
_entry.id   778a39f91f1cb5b247d70c23952b7e1c
#
_cell.length_a   1.000
_cell.length_b   1.000
_cell.length_c   1.000
_cell.angle_alpha   90.00
_cell.angle_beta   90.00
_cell.angle_gamma   90.00
#
_symmetry.space_group_name_H-M   'P 1'
#
loop_
_entity.id
_entity.type
_entity.pdbx_description
1 polymer ?
#
loop_
_entity_poly.entity_id
_entity_poly.type
_entity_poly.pdbx_seq_one_letter_code
_entity_poly.pdbx_strand_id
1 'polypeptide(L)'
;MDLDTTSTKWSHQRILASVEAGQVDVLIGTQMIAKGLDFPNVTLVGVVDADIALYLPDFRSSERTFQLLAQVAGRAGRGPKGGRVLVQTRHPMHHALVRAAAHDVAGFVEEERALRRSPPYPPETALVNLLVSGADEREVGNAAAEVADWCSVLVGRHELPITVLGPAPCPLARIKDRWRWHVLLKGPSKSLGRVVRYAARRVPRGRATRVVLDRDPLSLL
;
A
#
# COMPACT_ATOMS: atom_id res chain seq x y z
N MET A 1 6.40 -10.69 16.96
CA MET A 1 6.77 -9.25 17.12
C MET A 1 5.86 -8.45 16.19
N ASP A 2 5.02 -7.62 16.76
CA ASP A 2 4.05 -6.75 16.09
C ASP A 2 3.92 -5.43 16.84
N LEU A 3 3.02 -4.54 16.39
CA LEU A 3 2.81 -3.24 17.02
C LEU A 3 2.33 -3.36 18.48
N ASP A 4 1.59 -4.40 18.83
CA ASP A 4 1.03 -4.58 20.16
C ASP A 4 2.07 -5.11 21.14
N THR A 5 2.94 -6.03 20.70
CA THR A 5 4.04 -6.60 21.52
C THR A 5 5.25 -5.66 21.65
N THR A 6 5.34 -4.62 20.80
CA THR A 6 6.46 -3.67 20.78
C THR A 6 6.06 -2.24 21.18
N SER A 7 4.95 -2.09 21.92
CA SER A 7 4.41 -0.79 22.34
C SER A 7 5.33 -0.01 23.31
N THR A 8 6.24 -0.68 24.00
CA THR A 8 7.23 -0.02 24.86
C THR A 8 8.53 0.26 24.11
N LYS A 9 9.10 1.45 24.32
CA LYS A 9 10.28 2.00 23.61
C LYS A 9 11.49 1.06 23.51
N TRP A 10 11.60 0.06 24.39
CA TRP A 10 12.75 -0.86 24.48
C TRP A 10 12.41 -2.34 24.23
N SER A 11 11.14 -2.68 24.05
CA SER A 11 10.72 -4.08 23.82
C SER A 11 11.29 -4.65 22.52
N HIS A 12 11.33 -3.85 21.49
CA HIS A 12 11.87 -4.21 20.18
C HIS A 12 13.37 -4.57 20.27
N GLN A 13 14.16 -3.74 20.94
CA GLN A 13 15.60 -3.96 21.08
C GLN A 13 15.92 -5.19 21.92
N ARG A 14 15.15 -5.47 22.97
CA ARG A 14 15.33 -6.67 23.81
C ARG A 14 15.08 -7.95 23.01
N ILE A 15 13.99 -8.01 22.24
CA ILE A 15 13.68 -9.17 21.41
C ILE A 15 14.83 -9.43 20.41
N LEU A 16 15.31 -8.39 19.75
CA LEU A 16 16.40 -8.50 18.80
C LEU A 16 17.70 -8.96 19.43
N ALA A 17 18.07 -8.39 20.58
CA ALA A 17 19.25 -8.80 21.34
C ALA A 17 19.20 -10.29 21.76
N SER A 18 18.01 -10.78 22.16
CA SER A 18 17.83 -12.20 22.48
C SER A 18 17.98 -13.12 21.26
N VAL A 19 17.54 -12.67 20.07
CA VAL A 19 17.76 -13.42 18.82
C VAL A 19 19.24 -13.43 18.44
N GLU A 20 19.91 -12.29 18.53
CA GLU A 20 21.35 -12.16 18.26
C GLU A 20 22.21 -13.02 19.21
N ALA A 21 21.80 -13.07 20.47
CA ALA A 21 22.46 -13.90 21.48
C ALA A 21 22.16 -15.40 21.35
N GLY A 22 21.33 -15.83 20.37
CA GLY A 22 20.96 -17.22 20.17
C GLY A 22 20.06 -17.81 21.28
N GLN A 23 19.38 -16.96 22.04
CA GLN A 23 18.44 -17.36 23.10
C GLN A 23 17.04 -17.68 22.57
N VAL A 24 16.80 -17.43 21.31
CA VAL A 24 15.51 -17.60 20.63
C VAL A 24 15.71 -18.39 19.35
N ASP A 25 15.01 -19.51 19.23
CA ASP A 25 15.08 -20.39 18.05
C ASP A 25 14.13 -19.95 16.94
N VAL A 26 12.99 -19.32 17.29
CA VAL A 26 11.95 -18.89 16.34
C VAL A 26 11.50 -17.47 16.67
N LEU A 27 11.60 -16.58 15.67
CA LEU A 27 11.07 -15.23 15.74
C LEU A 27 9.82 -15.12 14.87
N ILE A 28 8.68 -14.81 15.47
CA ILE A 28 7.42 -14.59 14.75
C ILE A 28 7.09 -13.10 14.78
N GLY A 29 6.66 -12.54 13.65
CA GLY A 29 6.23 -11.16 13.58
C GLY A 29 5.69 -10.77 12.22
N THR A 30 5.33 -9.51 12.08
CA THR A 30 4.84 -8.92 10.83
C THR A 30 6.01 -8.50 9.93
N GLN A 31 5.70 -7.88 8.79
CA GLN A 31 6.70 -7.30 7.87
C GLN A 31 7.74 -6.37 8.54
N MET A 32 7.49 -5.92 9.78
CA MET A 32 8.46 -5.11 10.55
C MET A 32 9.78 -5.85 10.79
N ILE A 33 9.75 -7.19 10.96
CA ILE A 33 10.98 -7.98 11.11
C ILE A 33 11.78 -8.09 9.79
N ALA A 34 11.15 -7.90 8.66
CA ALA A 34 11.85 -7.92 7.37
C ALA A 34 12.70 -6.66 7.13
N LYS A 35 12.44 -5.56 7.84
CA LYS A 35 13.12 -4.27 7.65
C LYS A 35 14.33 -4.11 8.59
N GLY A 36 15.51 -3.97 8.00
CA GLY A 36 16.69 -3.47 8.72
C GLY A 36 17.41 -4.48 9.62
N LEU A 37 16.92 -5.71 9.78
CA LEU A 37 17.52 -6.72 10.63
C LEU A 37 18.47 -7.62 9.81
N ASP A 38 19.67 -7.82 10.31
CA ASP A 38 20.66 -8.73 9.73
C ASP A 38 20.98 -9.82 10.75
N PHE A 39 20.45 -11.02 10.54
CA PHE A 39 20.68 -12.16 11.39
C PHE A 39 21.46 -13.23 10.62
N PRO A 40 22.79 -13.31 10.77
CA PRO A 40 23.62 -14.25 10.02
C PRO A 40 23.31 -15.72 10.31
N ASN A 41 22.66 -16.00 11.45
CA ASN A 41 22.30 -17.36 11.88
C ASN A 41 20.90 -17.80 11.44
N VAL A 42 20.14 -16.95 10.75
CA VAL A 42 18.80 -17.32 10.25
C VAL A 42 18.95 -18.19 9.00
N THR A 43 18.58 -19.46 9.14
CA THR A 43 18.64 -20.47 8.07
C THR A 43 17.32 -20.69 7.36
N LEU A 44 16.21 -20.28 7.97
CA LEU A 44 14.86 -20.43 7.42
C LEU A 44 14.04 -19.17 7.65
N VAL A 45 13.40 -18.67 6.59
CA VAL A 45 12.36 -17.63 6.70
C VAL A 45 11.07 -18.17 6.10
N GLY A 46 10.00 -18.15 6.89
CA GLY A 46 8.65 -18.51 6.47
C GLY A 46 7.80 -17.24 6.25
N VAL A 47 7.18 -17.13 5.09
CA VAL A 47 6.14 -16.14 4.82
C VAL A 47 4.80 -16.85 4.84
N VAL A 48 4.01 -16.59 5.88
CA VAL A 48 2.69 -17.20 6.06
C VAL A 48 1.66 -16.33 5.36
N ASP A 49 0.87 -16.96 4.48
CA ASP A 49 -0.23 -16.34 3.74
C ASP A 49 0.18 -15.07 2.97
N ALA A 50 1.03 -15.25 1.96
CA ALA A 50 1.43 -14.15 1.07
C ALA A 50 0.24 -13.55 0.29
N ASP A 51 -0.87 -14.27 0.20
CA ASP A 51 -2.06 -13.87 -0.54
C ASP A 51 -2.75 -12.66 0.09
N ILE A 52 -2.69 -12.49 1.42
CA ILE A 52 -3.21 -11.30 2.10
C ILE A 52 -2.61 -10.02 1.50
N ALA A 53 -1.30 -9.98 1.29
CA ALA A 53 -0.63 -8.82 0.74
C ALA A 53 -0.93 -8.62 -0.76
N LEU A 54 -1.05 -9.72 -1.53
CA LEU A 54 -1.35 -9.69 -2.96
C LEU A 54 -2.74 -9.15 -3.27
N TYR A 55 -3.73 -9.49 -2.44
CA TYR A 55 -5.13 -9.15 -2.69
C TYR A 55 -5.63 -7.94 -1.90
N LEU A 56 -4.73 -7.16 -1.32
CA LEU A 56 -5.11 -5.84 -0.84
C LEU A 56 -5.65 -5.00 -2.01
N PRO A 57 -6.76 -4.29 -1.84
CA PRO A 57 -7.37 -3.48 -2.88
C PRO A 57 -6.56 -2.18 -3.12
N ASP A 58 -5.37 -2.35 -3.62
CA ASP A 58 -4.42 -1.30 -3.96
C ASP A 58 -3.66 -1.72 -5.22
N PHE A 59 -3.57 -0.85 -6.20
CA PHE A 59 -2.87 -1.14 -7.47
C PHE A 59 -1.38 -1.49 -7.29
N ARG A 60 -0.81 -1.22 -6.11
CA ARG A 60 0.57 -1.55 -5.74
C ARG A 60 0.71 -2.83 -4.90
N SER A 61 -0.36 -3.60 -4.73
CA SER A 61 -0.31 -4.81 -3.90
C SER A 61 0.73 -5.81 -4.40
N SER A 62 0.78 -6.07 -5.70
CA SER A 62 1.79 -6.94 -6.32
C SER A 62 3.22 -6.39 -6.14
N GLU A 63 3.40 -5.10 -6.37
CA GLU A 63 4.70 -4.41 -6.19
C GLU A 63 5.20 -4.52 -4.74
N ARG A 64 4.33 -4.28 -3.76
CA ARG A 64 4.70 -4.40 -2.34
C ARG A 64 5.01 -5.83 -1.94
N THR A 65 4.24 -6.78 -2.46
CA THR A 65 4.49 -8.20 -2.21
C THR A 65 5.83 -8.63 -2.80
N PHE A 66 6.13 -8.26 -4.05
CA PHE A 66 7.43 -8.49 -4.66
C PHE A 66 8.56 -7.90 -3.83
N GLN A 67 8.46 -6.62 -3.42
CA GLN A 67 9.47 -5.94 -2.61
C GLN A 67 9.70 -6.64 -1.27
N LEU A 68 8.62 -7.04 -0.60
CA LEU A 68 8.70 -7.77 0.67
C LEU A 68 9.41 -9.10 0.49
N LEU A 69 9.02 -9.90 -0.51
CA LEU A 69 9.60 -11.21 -0.77
C LEU A 69 11.07 -11.10 -1.19
N ALA A 70 11.42 -10.15 -2.04
CA ALA A 70 12.80 -9.89 -2.43
C ALA A 70 13.66 -9.47 -1.23
N GLN A 71 13.11 -8.67 -0.32
CA GLN A 71 13.77 -8.27 0.91
C GLN A 71 14.00 -9.46 1.85
N VAL A 72 12.98 -10.29 2.03
CA VAL A 72 13.03 -11.52 2.85
C VAL A 72 14.04 -12.51 2.28
N ALA A 73 14.01 -12.72 0.97
CA ALA A 73 14.94 -13.61 0.29
C ALA A 73 16.40 -13.17 0.45
N GLY A 74 16.66 -11.87 0.40
CA GLY A 74 17.98 -11.31 0.66
C GLY A 74 18.45 -11.38 2.12
N ARG A 75 17.62 -11.84 3.06
CA ARG A 75 17.97 -12.03 4.49
C ARG A 75 18.32 -13.46 4.83
N ALA A 76 17.69 -14.42 4.17
CA ALA A 76 18.01 -15.83 4.36
C ALA A 76 19.37 -16.16 3.75
N GLY A 77 20.23 -16.85 4.50
CA GLY A 77 21.45 -17.42 3.94
C GLY A 77 22.68 -16.52 3.80
N ARG A 78 22.71 -15.39 4.51
CA ARG A 78 23.94 -14.55 4.56
C ARG A 78 25.10 -15.18 5.33
N GLY A 79 24.82 -16.18 6.14
CA GLY A 79 25.85 -16.95 6.86
C GLY A 79 26.34 -18.16 6.06
N PRO A 80 27.41 -18.81 6.55
CA PRO A 80 28.02 -19.98 5.88
C PRO A 80 27.10 -21.20 5.80
N LYS A 81 26.00 -21.21 6.56
CA LYS A 81 25.02 -22.31 6.58
C LYS A 81 24.00 -22.25 5.43
N GLY A 82 24.04 -21.19 4.61
CA GLY A 82 22.99 -20.94 3.62
C GLY A 82 21.63 -20.61 4.25
N GLY A 83 20.59 -20.44 3.43
CA GLY A 83 19.26 -20.16 3.91
C GLY A 83 18.18 -20.57 2.91
N ARG A 84 16.99 -20.83 3.43
CA ARG A 84 15.80 -21.12 2.64
C ARG A 84 14.69 -20.12 2.95
N VAL A 85 13.89 -19.79 1.94
CA VAL A 85 12.65 -19.04 2.10
C VAL A 85 11.50 -19.92 1.65
N LEU A 86 10.51 -20.08 2.53
CA LEU A 86 9.28 -20.78 2.22
C LEU A 86 8.15 -19.75 2.17
N VAL A 87 7.41 -19.74 1.07
CA VAL A 87 6.27 -18.83 0.89
C VAL A 87 4.99 -19.66 0.78
N GLN A 88 4.09 -19.48 1.73
CA GLN A 88 2.78 -20.09 1.69
C GLN A 88 1.85 -19.22 0.84
N THR A 89 1.26 -19.80 -0.20
CA THR A 89 0.35 -19.13 -1.13
C THR A 89 -0.58 -20.12 -1.83
N ARG A 90 -1.75 -19.66 -2.25
CA ARG A 90 -2.67 -20.38 -3.14
C ARG A 90 -2.41 -20.07 -4.62
N HIS A 91 -1.57 -19.05 -4.89
CA HIS A 91 -1.29 -18.53 -6.24
C HIS A 91 0.21 -18.56 -6.58
N PRO A 92 0.85 -19.76 -6.56
CA PRO A 92 2.31 -19.87 -6.72
C PRO A 92 2.83 -19.34 -8.07
N MET A 93 1.95 -19.27 -9.08
CA MET A 93 2.29 -18.76 -10.42
C MET A 93 2.07 -17.26 -10.57
N HIS A 94 1.68 -16.55 -9.51
CA HIS A 94 1.54 -15.09 -9.57
C HIS A 94 2.90 -14.44 -9.87
N HIS A 95 2.93 -13.52 -10.85
CA HIS A 95 4.18 -12.91 -11.35
C HIS A 95 5.06 -12.32 -10.23
N ALA A 96 4.47 -11.66 -9.22
CA ALA A 96 5.21 -11.10 -8.09
C ALA A 96 5.98 -12.17 -7.30
N LEU A 97 5.41 -13.39 -7.14
CA LEU A 97 6.06 -14.49 -6.44
C LEU A 97 7.14 -15.14 -7.30
N VAL A 98 6.79 -15.46 -8.55
CA VAL A 98 7.71 -16.10 -9.51
C VAL A 98 8.96 -15.24 -9.70
N ARG A 99 8.77 -13.94 -9.96
CA ARG A 99 9.88 -13.00 -10.16
C ARG A 99 10.70 -12.76 -8.88
N ALA A 100 10.04 -12.71 -7.71
CA ALA A 100 10.77 -12.60 -6.44
C ALA A 100 11.61 -13.85 -6.15
N ALA A 101 11.11 -15.06 -6.41
CA ALA A 101 11.85 -16.31 -6.26
C ALA A 101 13.07 -16.39 -7.18
N ALA A 102 12.97 -15.81 -8.38
CA ALA A 102 14.06 -15.72 -9.34
C ALA A 102 14.99 -14.51 -9.13
N HIS A 103 14.72 -13.62 -8.15
CA HIS A 103 15.40 -12.33 -7.97
C HIS A 103 15.37 -11.44 -9.23
N ASP A 104 14.37 -11.62 -10.10
CA ASP A 104 14.22 -10.95 -11.37
C ASP A 104 13.45 -9.63 -11.24
N VAL A 105 14.14 -8.59 -10.84
CA VAL A 105 13.56 -7.24 -10.68
C VAL A 105 13.14 -6.67 -12.04
N ALA A 106 13.96 -6.87 -13.07
CA ALA A 106 13.68 -6.31 -14.41
C ALA A 106 12.44 -6.93 -15.02
N GLY A 107 12.32 -8.26 -15.01
CA GLY A 107 11.14 -8.97 -15.49
C GLY A 107 9.89 -8.63 -14.69
N PHE A 108 10.00 -8.45 -13.36
CA PHE A 108 8.87 -7.97 -12.55
C PHE A 108 8.38 -6.60 -13.01
N VAL A 109 9.28 -5.63 -13.17
CA VAL A 109 8.94 -4.27 -13.57
C VAL A 109 8.27 -4.23 -14.95
N GLU A 110 8.79 -5.02 -15.91
CA GLU A 110 8.23 -5.09 -17.25
C GLU A 110 6.80 -5.66 -17.23
N GLU A 111 6.59 -6.78 -16.54
CA GLU A 111 5.30 -7.46 -16.46
C GLU A 111 4.27 -6.63 -15.68
N GLU A 112 4.64 -6.09 -14.53
CA GLU A 112 3.79 -5.21 -13.72
C GLU A 112 3.38 -3.95 -14.49
N ARG A 113 4.32 -3.35 -15.23
CA ARG A 113 4.03 -2.19 -16.08
C ARG A 113 3.07 -2.53 -17.22
N ALA A 114 3.21 -3.70 -17.84
CA ALA A 114 2.29 -4.17 -18.88
C ALA A 114 0.86 -4.31 -18.33
N LEU A 115 0.71 -4.87 -17.12
CA LEU A 115 -0.59 -5.01 -16.44
C LEU A 115 -1.22 -3.65 -16.11
N ARG A 116 -0.42 -2.62 -15.79
CA ARG A 116 -0.89 -1.27 -15.48
C ARG A 116 -1.27 -0.42 -16.70
N ARG A 117 -1.20 -0.95 -17.92
CA ARG A 117 -1.65 -0.25 -19.12
C ARG A 117 -3.16 -0.31 -19.31
N SER A 118 -3.81 -1.40 -18.90
CA SER A 118 -5.25 -1.57 -19.06
C SER A 118 -5.88 -2.33 -17.88
N PRO A 119 -6.65 -1.64 -17.01
CA PRO A 119 -6.91 -0.19 -17.00
C PRO A 119 -5.64 0.60 -16.61
N PRO A 120 -5.48 1.84 -17.13
CA PRO A 120 -4.25 2.58 -16.90
C PRO A 120 -4.10 2.98 -15.41
N TYR A 121 -2.96 2.61 -14.82
CA TYR A 121 -2.53 3.01 -13.48
C TYR A 121 -1.10 3.59 -13.54
N PRO A 122 -0.62 4.28 -12.50
CA PRO A 122 0.77 4.75 -12.49
C PRO A 122 1.78 3.63 -12.78
N PRO A 123 2.79 3.85 -13.65
CA PRO A 123 3.23 5.15 -14.22
C PRO A 123 2.51 5.58 -15.51
N GLU A 124 1.64 4.77 -16.08
CA GLU A 124 0.97 5.07 -17.35
C GLU A 124 -0.02 6.26 -17.25
N THR A 125 -0.48 6.55 -16.06
CA THR A 125 -1.30 7.71 -15.70
C THR A 125 -0.91 8.23 -14.32
N ALA A 126 -1.42 9.40 -13.92
CA ALA A 126 -1.27 9.89 -12.55
C ALA A 126 -2.58 9.71 -11.77
N LEU A 127 -2.50 9.73 -10.45
CA LEU A 127 -3.63 9.62 -9.53
C LEU A 127 -3.66 10.80 -8.56
N VAL A 128 -4.88 11.17 -8.16
CA VAL A 128 -5.13 11.99 -6.98
C VAL A 128 -6.19 11.32 -6.14
N ASN A 129 -5.93 11.14 -4.87
CA ASN A 129 -6.89 10.64 -3.90
C ASN A 129 -7.44 11.81 -3.09
N LEU A 130 -8.75 12.04 -3.16
CA LEU A 130 -9.46 12.94 -2.27
C LEU A 130 -10.06 12.10 -1.14
N LEU A 131 -9.38 12.09 -0.01
CA LEU A 131 -9.79 11.35 1.18
C LEU A 131 -10.73 12.21 2.02
N VAL A 132 -11.96 11.74 2.22
CA VAL A 132 -12.97 12.35 3.10
C VAL A 132 -13.05 11.54 4.38
N SER A 133 -12.96 12.20 5.54
CA SER A 133 -13.00 11.49 6.83
C SER A 133 -13.75 12.28 7.89
N GLY A 134 -14.43 11.56 8.80
CA GLY A 134 -15.24 12.13 9.88
C GLY A 134 -15.64 11.07 10.91
N ALA A 135 -16.33 11.51 11.97
CA ALA A 135 -16.80 10.64 13.05
C ALA A 135 -18.06 9.84 12.66
N ASP A 136 -18.94 10.43 11.85
CA ASP A 136 -20.17 9.82 11.38
C ASP A 136 -20.05 9.33 9.94
N GLU A 137 -20.42 8.06 9.70
CA GLU A 137 -20.28 7.41 8.40
C GLU A 137 -21.18 8.05 7.34
N ARG A 138 -22.40 8.37 7.70
CA ARG A 138 -23.39 8.95 6.78
C ARG A 138 -22.99 10.36 6.35
N GLU A 139 -22.49 11.16 7.28
CA GLU A 139 -21.96 12.51 6.96
C GLU A 139 -20.74 12.41 6.04
N VAL A 140 -19.85 11.46 6.29
CA VAL A 140 -18.66 11.23 5.44
C VAL A 140 -19.07 10.77 4.05
N GLY A 141 -20.04 9.85 3.93
CA GLY A 141 -20.56 9.38 2.65
C GLY A 141 -21.19 10.52 1.83
N ASN A 142 -22.04 11.34 2.47
CA ASN A 142 -22.67 12.51 1.83
C ASN A 142 -21.62 13.53 1.36
N ALA A 143 -20.66 13.86 2.22
CA ALA A 143 -19.57 14.77 1.86
C ALA A 143 -18.68 14.21 0.73
N ALA A 144 -18.47 12.90 0.70
CA ALA A 144 -17.72 12.26 -0.39
C ALA A 144 -18.50 12.32 -1.71
N ALA A 145 -19.83 12.17 -1.68
CA ALA A 145 -20.70 12.35 -2.85
C ALA A 145 -20.63 13.79 -3.38
N GLU A 146 -20.77 14.79 -2.50
CA GLU A 146 -20.61 16.20 -2.88
C GLU A 146 -19.25 16.49 -3.53
N VAL A 147 -18.16 15.91 -3.01
CA VAL A 147 -16.81 16.04 -3.57
C VAL A 147 -16.73 15.38 -4.95
N ALA A 148 -17.33 14.20 -5.13
CA ALA A 148 -17.33 13.49 -6.41
C ALA A 148 -18.12 14.26 -7.49
N ASP A 149 -19.31 14.76 -7.15
CA ASP A 149 -20.13 15.56 -8.04
C ASP A 149 -19.42 16.86 -8.43
N TRP A 150 -18.81 17.54 -7.46
CA TRP A 150 -18.03 18.74 -7.71
C TRP A 150 -16.85 18.47 -8.66
N CYS A 151 -16.13 17.37 -8.45
CA CYS A 151 -15.05 16.95 -9.36
C CYS A 151 -15.58 16.64 -10.76
N SER A 152 -16.69 15.94 -10.86
CA SER A 152 -17.30 15.57 -12.16
C SER A 152 -17.76 16.79 -12.94
N VAL A 153 -18.39 17.76 -12.27
CA VAL A 153 -18.79 19.04 -12.88
C VAL A 153 -17.56 19.83 -13.34
N LEU A 154 -16.50 19.88 -12.51
CA LEU A 154 -15.25 20.57 -12.87
C LEU A 154 -14.59 19.95 -14.10
N VAL A 155 -14.47 18.62 -14.12
CA VAL A 155 -13.88 17.85 -15.22
C VAL A 155 -14.69 18.05 -16.51
N GLY A 156 -16.02 17.89 -16.43
CA GLY A 156 -16.91 18.05 -17.59
C GLY A 156 -16.92 19.47 -18.15
N ARG A 157 -17.03 20.50 -17.28
CA ARG A 157 -17.03 21.92 -17.71
C ARG A 157 -15.78 22.33 -18.48
N HIS A 158 -14.64 21.76 -18.14
CA HIS A 158 -13.35 22.09 -18.75
C HIS A 158 -12.83 21.02 -19.72
N GLU A 159 -13.67 20.03 -20.05
CA GLU A 159 -13.35 18.92 -20.97
C GLU A 159 -11.98 18.28 -20.65
N LEU A 160 -11.73 18.08 -19.35
CA LEU A 160 -10.44 17.55 -18.93
C LEU A 160 -10.38 16.04 -19.17
N PRO A 161 -9.23 15.51 -19.66
CA PRO A 161 -9.04 14.07 -19.85
C PRO A 161 -8.76 13.39 -18.49
N ILE A 162 -9.72 13.48 -17.56
CA ILE A 162 -9.65 12.96 -16.21
C ILE A 162 -10.87 12.10 -15.94
N THR A 163 -10.64 10.90 -15.46
CA THR A 163 -11.70 10.01 -14.96
C THR A 163 -11.89 10.25 -13.46
N VAL A 164 -13.14 10.44 -13.04
CA VAL A 164 -13.54 10.51 -11.63
C VAL A 164 -14.07 9.13 -11.24
N LEU A 165 -13.54 8.53 -10.19
CA LEU A 165 -13.92 7.22 -9.67
C LEU A 165 -14.37 7.36 -8.20
N GLY A 166 -15.44 6.70 -7.84
CA GLY A 166 -16.07 6.82 -6.53
C GLY A 166 -17.27 7.78 -6.57
N PRO A 167 -17.82 8.19 -5.39
CA PRO A 167 -17.24 7.95 -4.06
C PRO A 167 -17.34 6.48 -3.64
N ALA A 168 -16.39 6.03 -2.83
CA ALA A 168 -16.38 4.69 -2.25
C ALA A 168 -15.76 4.69 -0.84
N PRO A 169 -16.17 3.77 0.06
CA PRO A 169 -15.43 3.55 1.29
C PRO A 169 -13.98 3.17 1.00
N CYS A 170 -13.04 3.67 1.81
CA CYS A 170 -11.67 3.19 1.73
C CYS A 170 -11.59 1.71 2.12
N PRO A 171 -10.58 0.95 1.63
CA PRO A 171 -10.38 -0.45 2.03
C PRO A 171 -10.28 -0.64 3.55
N LEU A 172 -9.63 0.31 4.23
CA LEU A 172 -9.70 0.49 5.68
C LEU A 172 -10.69 1.61 5.98
N ALA A 173 -11.99 1.24 6.02
CA ALA A 173 -13.08 2.19 6.10
C ALA A 173 -13.12 2.98 7.42
N ARG A 174 -12.53 2.44 8.51
CA ARG A 174 -12.47 3.10 9.82
C ARG A 174 -11.09 2.98 10.44
N ILE A 175 -10.47 4.12 10.78
CA ILE A 175 -9.19 4.19 11.48
C ILE A 175 -9.30 5.22 12.60
N LYS A 176 -8.90 4.85 13.84
CA LYS A 176 -8.93 5.74 15.02
C LYS A 176 -10.27 6.46 15.18
N ASP A 177 -11.34 5.68 15.13
CA ASP A 177 -12.74 6.14 15.25
C ASP A 177 -13.18 7.16 14.19
N ARG A 178 -12.51 7.21 13.06
CA ARG A 178 -12.90 8.03 11.92
C ARG A 178 -13.23 7.17 10.71
N TRP A 179 -14.39 7.37 10.15
CA TRP A 179 -14.80 6.80 8.86
C TRP A 179 -14.03 7.48 7.73
N ARG A 180 -13.78 6.73 6.66
CA ARG A 180 -12.94 7.14 5.54
C ARG A 180 -13.56 6.71 4.22
N TRP A 181 -13.80 7.68 3.38
CA TRP A 181 -14.24 7.50 2.00
C TRP A 181 -13.28 8.21 1.07
N HIS A 182 -13.24 7.78 -0.19
CA HIS A 182 -12.37 8.41 -1.17
C HIS A 182 -13.06 8.65 -2.51
N VAL A 183 -12.56 9.64 -3.22
CA VAL A 183 -12.81 9.92 -4.63
C VAL A 183 -11.44 9.94 -5.32
N LEU A 184 -11.26 9.13 -6.36
CA LEU A 184 -10.03 9.07 -7.12
C LEU A 184 -10.17 9.83 -8.43
N LEU A 185 -9.20 10.67 -8.74
CA LEU A 185 -9.04 11.29 -10.04
C LEU A 185 -7.88 10.63 -10.77
N LYS A 186 -8.12 10.18 -12.00
CA LYS A 186 -7.14 9.48 -12.82
C LYS A 186 -7.00 10.15 -14.18
N GLY A 187 -5.78 10.50 -14.58
CA GLY A 187 -5.53 11.19 -15.84
C GLY A 187 -4.10 11.72 -15.99
N PRO A 188 -3.84 12.52 -17.04
CA PRO A 188 -2.51 13.08 -17.28
C PRO A 188 -2.04 13.96 -16.11
N SER A 189 -0.79 13.78 -15.70
CA SER A 189 -0.19 14.47 -14.53
C SER A 189 -0.34 16.00 -14.61
N LYS A 190 -0.20 16.61 -15.80
CA LYS A 190 -0.36 18.05 -16.00
C LYS A 190 -1.79 18.52 -15.73
N SER A 191 -2.80 17.79 -16.20
CA SER A 191 -4.21 18.11 -15.99
C SER A 191 -4.58 17.95 -14.51
N LEU A 192 -4.18 16.84 -13.88
CA LEU A 192 -4.38 16.61 -12.45
C LEU A 192 -3.70 17.69 -11.59
N GLY A 193 -2.50 18.14 -11.96
CA GLY A 193 -1.83 19.22 -11.25
C GLY A 193 -2.60 20.55 -11.25
N ARG A 194 -3.32 20.87 -12.34
CA ARG A 194 -4.21 22.03 -12.40
C ARG A 194 -5.41 21.86 -11.47
N VAL A 195 -6.06 20.67 -11.53
CA VAL A 195 -7.22 20.35 -10.69
C VAL A 195 -6.84 20.41 -9.22
N VAL A 196 -5.72 19.83 -8.80
CA VAL A 196 -5.27 19.85 -7.40
C VAL A 196 -5.08 21.28 -6.90
N ARG A 197 -4.39 22.13 -7.66
CA ARG A 197 -4.20 23.55 -7.27
C ARG A 197 -5.52 24.31 -7.13
N TYR A 198 -6.48 24.05 -8.00
CA TYR A 198 -7.81 24.64 -7.92
C TYR A 198 -8.61 24.08 -6.74
N ALA A 199 -8.63 22.75 -6.60
CA ALA A 199 -9.36 22.02 -5.55
C ALA A 199 -8.85 22.36 -4.14
N ALA A 200 -7.56 22.59 -3.97
CA ALA A 200 -6.97 22.90 -2.66
C ALA A 200 -7.68 24.06 -1.93
N ARG A 201 -8.25 25.01 -2.70
CA ARG A 201 -8.95 26.18 -2.16
C ARG A 201 -10.48 26.11 -2.28
N ARG A 202 -11.03 25.23 -3.10
CA ARG A 202 -12.44 25.28 -3.54
C ARG A 202 -13.22 24.00 -3.43
N VAL A 203 -12.56 22.89 -3.12
CA VAL A 203 -13.25 21.60 -2.89
C VAL A 203 -14.24 21.76 -1.73
N PRO A 204 -15.46 21.24 -1.85
CA PRO A 204 -16.44 21.25 -0.77
C PRO A 204 -15.87 20.68 0.52
N ARG A 205 -16.15 21.34 1.64
CA ARG A 205 -15.69 20.92 2.97
C ARG A 205 -16.83 21.06 3.94
N GLY A 206 -17.29 19.95 4.47
CA GLY A 206 -18.27 19.94 5.55
C GLY A 206 -17.67 20.41 6.87
N ARG A 207 -18.52 20.87 7.80
CA ARG A 207 -18.05 21.29 9.14
C ARG A 207 -17.54 20.13 9.99
N ALA A 208 -18.15 18.94 9.87
CA ALA A 208 -17.82 17.74 10.62
C ALA A 208 -16.86 16.80 9.88
N THR A 209 -16.54 17.07 8.61
CA THR A 209 -15.70 16.24 7.76
C THR A 209 -14.43 16.96 7.36
N ARG A 210 -13.37 16.16 7.14
CA ARG A 210 -12.08 16.63 6.64
C ARG A 210 -11.86 16.07 5.25
N VAL A 211 -11.47 16.92 4.29
CA VAL A 211 -11.04 16.51 2.95
C VAL A 211 -9.52 16.72 2.82
N VAL A 212 -8.82 15.68 2.44
CA VAL A 212 -7.37 15.69 2.17
C VAL A 212 -7.16 15.34 0.71
N LEU A 213 -6.37 16.15 0.00
CA LEU A 213 -5.93 15.86 -1.37
C LEU A 213 -4.53 15.24 -1.29
N ASP A 214 -4.43 14.02 -1.75
CA ASP A 214 -3.16 13.29 -1.83
C ASP A 214 -2.85 13.02 -3.30
N ARG A 215 -1.80 13.65 -3.81
CA ARG A 215 -1.36 13.49 -5.18
C ARG A 215 -0.29 12.43 -5.26
N ASP A 216 -0.47 11.51 -6.22
CA ASP A 216 0.39 10.36 -6.43
C ASP A 216 0.52 9.51 -5.14
N PRO A 217 -0.64 9.06 -4.59
CA PRO A 217 -0.68 8.40 -3.29
C PRO A 217 0.21 7.16 -3.27
N LEU A 218 0.96 6.99 -2.18
CA LEU A 218 1.76 5.79 -1.97
C LEU A 218 0.88 4.58 -1.61
N SER A 219 -0.33 4.82 -1.10
CA SER A 219 -1.31 3.81 -0.72
C SER A 219 -2.72 4.35 -0.85
N LEU A 220 -3.63 3.47 -1.25
CA LEU A 220 -5.08 3.72 -1.24
C LEU A 220 -5.78 3.11 -0.01
N LEU A 221 -5.03 2.48 0.89
CA LEU A 221 -5.51 1.87 2.14
C LEU A 221 -5.85 2.90 3.20
#